data_803bb4e26000fafde1c755d831f22aba
#
_entry.id   803bb4e26000fafde1c755d831f22aba
#
_cell.length_a   1.000
_cell.length_b   1.000
_cell.length_c   1.000
_cell.angle_alpha   90.00
_cell.angle_beta   90.00
_cell.angle_gamma   90.00
#
_symmetry.space_group_name_H-M   'P 1'
#
loop_
_entity.id
_entity.type
_entity.pdbx_description
1 polymer ?
#
loop_
_entity_poly.entity_id
_entity_poly.type
_entity_poly.pdbx_seq_one_letter_code
_entity_poly.pdbx_strand_id
1 'polypeptide(L)'
;GEIAQRFQPAGYSREAFAGRTAHKLDDARLAKIADFIEGMRKEFDVPGVAVGIIQDGKVVMSRGFGVRELGKPEKVDGDTRFMIASNTKALTTLMLAKLVDAGKLDWNARAEDVYPAFKLGDAATTDKVLVKHLICACTGVPRQDYEWLFEGEKQTPQTVMATLGTMQPTSGFGELFQYSNPM
;
A
#
# COMPACT_ATOMS: atom_id res chain seq x y z
N GLY A 1 0.93 15.94 10.12
CA GLY A 1 -0.19 16.58 10.76
C GLY A 1 -0.90 17.60 9.88
N GLU A 2 -2.04 18.11 10.33
CA GLU A 2 -2.92 19.04 9.60
C GLU A 2 -2.23 20.34 9.16
N ILE A 3 -1.23 20.83 9.90
CA ILE A 3 -0.50 22.06 9.58
C ILE A 3 0.24 21.91 8.24
N ALA A 4 0.91 20.79 8.02
CA ALA A 4 1.64 20.54 6.77
C ALA A 4 0.70 20.40 5.56
N GLN A 5 -0.52 19.88 5.76
CA GLN A 5 -1.53 19.76 4.71
C GLN A 5 -2.19 21.10 4.35
N ARG A 6 -2.18 22.06 5.26
CA ARG A 6 -2.75 23.42 5.07
C ARG A 6 -1.72 24.43 4.59
N PHE A 7 -0.43 24.07 4.59
CA PHE A 7 0.61 24.96 4.09
C PHE A 7 0.51 25.04 2.57
N GLN A 8 0.21 26.24 2.08
CA GLN A 8 0.15 26.53 0.65
C GLN A 8 1.11 27.70 0.36
N PRO A 9 2.11 27.51 -0.52
CA PRO A 9 2.95 28.60 -0.96
C PRO A 9 2.13 29.72 -1.62
N ALA A 10 2.58 30.96 -1.51
CA ALA A 10 1.92 32.08 -2.18
C ALA A 10 1.82 31.83 -3.69
N GLY A 11 0.62 32.02 -4.25
CA GLY A 11 0.35 31.76 -5.68
C GLY A 11 0.05 30.31 -6.04
N TYR A 12 0.11 29.37 -5.09
CA TYR A 12 -0.32 27.98 -5.32
C TYR A 12 -1.83 27.86 -5.21
N SER A 13 -2.46 27.30 -6.24
CA SER A 13 -3.84 26.84 -6.17
C SER A 13 -3.90 25.35 -6.42
N ARG A 14 -4.59 24.63 -5.57
CA ARG A 14 -4.81 23.20 -5.76
C ARG A 14 -5.76 22.98 -6.93
N GLU A 15 -5.37 22.19 -7.91
CA GLU A 15 -6.28 21.81 -8.99
C GLU A 15 -7.51 21.07 -8.42
N ALA A 16 -8.69 21.49 -8.85
CA ALA A 16 -9.96 20.85 -8.53
C ALA A 16 -10.57 20.27 -9.80
N PHE A 17 -10.75 18.95 -9.80
CA PHE A 17 -11.39 18.23 -10.90
C PHE A 17 -12.87 17.90 -10.62
N ALA A 18 -13.41 18.35 -9.48
CA ALA A 18 -14.80 18.14 -9.13
C ALA A 18 -15.74 18.71 -10.21
N GLY A 19 -16.68 17.91 -10.67
CA GLY A 19 -17.62 18.27 -11.73
C GLY A 19 -17.07 18.24 -13.15
N ARG A 20 -15.80 17.85 -13.35
CA ARG A 20 -15.24 17.63 -14.70
C ARG A 20 -15.48 16.20 -15.17
N THR A 21 -15.79 16.03 -16.44
CA THR A 21 -15.88 14.72 -17.09
C THR A 21 -14.51 14.33 -17.61
N ALA A 22 -14.06 13.12 -17.27
CA ALA A 22 -12.83 12.56 -17.81
C ALA A 22 -12.97 12.31 -19.32
N HIS A 23 -11.94 12.64 -20.08
CA HIS A 23 -11.89 12.31 -21.50
C HIS A 23 -11.52 10.84 -21.69
N LYS A 24 -12.07 10.23 -22.73
CA LYS A 24 -11.61 8.92 -23.18
C LYS A 24 -10.15 9.00 -23.66
N LEU A 25 -9.36 8.02 -23.28
CA LEU A 25 -7.96 7.92 -23.71
C LEU A 25 -7.91 7.33 -25.12
N ASP A 26 -7.62 8.20 -26.08
CA ASP A 26 -7.26 7.85 -27.44
C ASP A 26 -5.73 7.77 -27.60
N ASP A 27 -5.25 7.33 -28.75
CA ASP A 27 -3.81 7.16 -29.01
C ASP A 27 -3.04 8.48 -28.84
N ALA A 28 -3.63 9.61 -29.22
CA ALA A 28 -2.98 10.92 -29.09
C ALA A 28 -2.81 11.32 -27.62
N ARG A 29 -3.78 11.00 -26.75
CA ARG A 29 -3.69 11.23 -25.31
C ARG A 29 -2.72 10.28 -24.63
N LEU A 30 -2.74 9.01 -25.05
CA LEU A 30 -1.77 8.02 -24.53
C LEU A 30 -0.33 8.41 -24.91
N ALA A 31 -0.10 8.93 -26.14
CA ALA A 31 1.20 9.46 -26.53
C ALA A 31 1.63 10.63 -25.64
N LYS A 32 0.76 11.62 -25.39
CA LYS A 32 1.05 12.74 -24.48
C LYS A 32 1.38 12.29 -23.04
N ILE A 33 0.67 11.28 -22.53
CA ILE A 33 0.96 10.69 -21.22
C ILE A 33 2.35 10.05 -21.24
N ALA A 34 2.68 9.30 -22.30
CA ALA A 34 3.99 8.68 -22.43
C ALA A 34 5.14 9.72 -22.49
N ASP A 35 4.96 10.79 -23.25
CA ASP A 35 5.93 11.88 -23.33
C ASP A 35 6.10 12.60 -21.98
N PHE A 36 5.00 12.84 -21.27
CA PHE A 36 5.03 13.41 -19.93
C PHE A 36 5.79 12.51 -18.94
N ILE A 37 5.51 11.21 -18.92
CA ILE A 37 6.20 10.24 -18.05
C ILE A 37 7.70 10.23 -18.34
N GLU A 38 8.08 10.18 -19.63
CA GLU A 38 9.50 10.19 -20.00
C GLU A 38 10.18 11.51 -19.65
N GLY A 39 9.48 12.64 -19.78
CA GLY A 39 9.96 13.95 -19.34
C GLY A 39 10.24 13.99 -17.84
N MET A 40 9.26 13.58 -17.02
CA MET A 40 9.38 13.54 -15.56
C MET A 40 10.45 12.54 -15.10
N ARG A 41 10.51 11.37 -15.74
CA ARG A 41 11.55 10.39 -15.45
C ARG A 41 12.96 10.98 -15.57
N LYS A 42 13.20 11.77 -16.64
CA LYS A 42 14.48 12.43 -16.87
C LYS A 42 14.71 13.58 -15.88
N GLU A 43 13.70 14.39 -15.63
CA GLU A 43 13.79 15.55 -14.73
C GLU A 43 14.15 15.13 -13.30
N PHE A 44 13.59 14.00 -12.83
CA PHE A 44 13.83 13.48 -11.48
C PHE A 44 14.90 12.39 -11.39
N ASP A 45 15.68 12.18 -12.46
CA ASP A 45 16.75 11.15 -12.55
C ASP A 45 16.26 9.74 -12.15
N VAL A 46 15.00 9.41 -12.47
CA VAL A 46 14.45 8.07 -12.20
C VAL A 46 14.96 7.09 -13.25
N PRO A 47 15.64 5.99 -12.85
CA PRO A 47 16.20 5.02 -13.81
C PRO A 47 15.17 4.42 -14.74
N GLY A 48 14.05 3.98 -14.18
CA GLY A 48 13.00 3.32 -14.93
C GLY A 48 11.64 3.34 -14.27
N VAL A 49 10.59 3.33 -15.07
CA VAL A 49 9.18 3.35 -14.66
C VAL A 49 8.41 2.37 -15.53
N ALA A 50 7.49 1.60 -14.94
CA ALA A 50 6.48 0.85 -15.67
C ALA A 50 5.09 1.43 -15.39
N VAL A 51 4.27 1.55 -16.43
CA VAL A 51 2.94 2.14 -16.35
C VAL A 51 1.93 1.23 -17.01
N GLY A 52 0.86 0.91 -16.27
CA GLY A 52 -0.34 0.26 -16.77
C GLY A 52 -1.53 1.20 -16.67
N ILE A 53 -2.33 1.30 -17.72
CA ILE A 53 -3.58 2.07 -17.72
C ILE A 53 -4.71 1.16 -18.17
N ILE A 54 -5.78 1.15 -17.37
CA ILE A 54 -7.01 0.41 -17.67
C ILE A 54 -8.13 1.43 -17.89
N GLN A 55 -8.85 1.28 -19.00
CA GLN A 55 -10.06 2.05 -19.28
C GLN A 55 -11.16 1.11 -19.74
N ASP A 56 -12.35 1.25 -19.18
CA ASP A 56 -13.52 0.43 -19.51
C ASP A 56 -13.23 -1.09 -19.42
N GLY A 57 -12.47 -1.50 -18.39
CA GLY A 57 -12.08 -2.89 -18.14
C GLY A 57 -11.01 -3.44 -19.11
N LYS A 58 -10.44 -2.62 -19.99
CA LYS A 58 -9.39 -3.02 -20.94
C LYS A 58 -8.07 -2.33 -20.64
N VAL A 59 -6.97 -3.06 -20.78
CA VAL A 59 -5.64 -2.47 -20.73
C VAL A 59 -5.43 -1.64 -22.00
N VAL A 60 -5.31 -0.32 -21.85
CA VAL A 60 -5.05 0.61 -22.96
C VAL A 60 -3.60 1.04 -23.06
N MET A 61 -2.83 0.84 -21.99
CA MET A 61 -1.37 0.99 -21.98
C MET A 61 -0.77 -0.05 -21.04
N SER A 62 0.32 -0.70 -21.47
CA SER A 62 1.23 -1.46 -20.63
C SER A 62 2.63 -1.20 -21.18
N ARG A 63 3.40 -0.31 -20.55
CA ARG A 63 4.67 0.17 -21.11
C ARG A 63 5.69 0.48 -20.03
N GLY A 64 6.97 0.16 -20.35
CA GLY A 64 8.13 0.57 -19.59
C GLY A 64 8.84 1.78 -20.20
N PHE A 65 9.55 2.52 -19.36
CA PHE A 65 10.36 3.68 -19.70
C PHE A 65 11.72 3.57 -18.99
N GLY A 66 12.80 3.94 -19.66
CA GLY A 66 14.14 3.93 -19.07
C GLY A 66 14.75 2.53 -18.96
N VAL A 67 15.58 2.34 -17.95
CA VAL A 67 16.40 1.15 -17.73
C VAL A 67 16.12 0.54 -16.35
N ARG A 68 16.37 -0.77 -16.19
CA ARG A 68 16.19 -1.49 -14.92
C ARG A 68 17.25 -1.08 -13.89
N GLU A 69 18.45 -0.77 -14.35
CA GLU A 69 19.58 -0.36 -13.52
C GLU A 69 20.40 0.68 -14.26
N LEU A 70 20.83 1.73 -13.54
CA LEU A 70 21.71 2.76 -14.12
C LEU A 70 23.03 2.14 -14.60
N GLY A 71 23.46 2.56 -15.79
CA GLY A 71 24.69 2.05 -16.40
C GLY A 71 24.56 0.69 -17.11
N LYS A 72 23.37 0.07 -17.07
CA LYS A 72 23.08 -1.19 -17.79
C LYS A 72 22.09 -0.97 -18.93
N PRO A 73 22.18 -1.80 -20.01
CA PRO A 73 21.37 -1.62 -21.20
C PRO A 73 19.92 -2.13 -21.08
N GLU A 74 19.62 -2.96 -20.08
CA GLU A 74 18.34 -3.64 -19.92
C GLU A 74 17.23 -2.63 -19.68
N LYS A 75 16.28 -2.60 -20.62
CA LYS A 75 15.14 -1.68 -20.56
C LYS A 75 14.07 -2.18 -19.60
N VAL A 76 13.33 -1.23 -19.01
CA VAL A 76 12.05 -1.51 -18.38
C VAL A 76 11.00 -1.73 -19.46
N ASP A 77 10.16 -2.73 -19.29
CA ASP A 77 9.03 -3.09 -20.15
C ASP A 77 7.77 -3.37 -19.33
N GLY A 78 6.70 -3.82 -19.98
CA GLY A 78 5.43 -4.16 -19.31
C GLY A 78 5.51 -5.37 -18.38
N ASP A 79 6.54 -6.22 -18.54
CA ASP A 79 6.74 -7.45 -17.76
C ASP A 79 7.79 -7.30 -16.66
N THR A 80 8.42 -6.14 -16.57
CA THR A 80 9.42 -5.84 -15.54
C THR A 80 8.76 -5.83 -14.17
N ARG A 81 9.28 -6.65 -13.24
CA ARG A 81 8.77 -6.75 -11.89
C ARG A 81 9.34 -5.66 -11.00
N PHE A 82 8.45 -5.01 -10.26
CA PHE A 82 8.79 -4.01 -9.25
C PHE A 82 8.33 -4.48 -7.88
N MET A 83 9.01 -4.02 -6.85
CA MET A 83 8.48 -4.13 -5.49
C MET A 83 7.26 -3.23 -5.36
N ILE A 84 6.12 -3.81 -5.03
CA ILE A 84 4.83 -3.09 -4.97
C ILE A 84 4.51 -2.55 -3.58
N ALA A 85 5.41 -2.76 -2.61
CA ALA A 85 5.30 -2.29 -1.23
C ALA A 85 3.87 -2.52 -0.67
N SER A 86 3.22 -1.51 -0.13
CA SER A 86 1.93 -1.64 0.54
C SER A 86 0.73 -1.92 -0.39
N ASN A 87 0.90 -1.93 -1.71
CA ASN A 87 -0.11 -2.51 -2.59
C ASN A 87 -0.35 -4.00 -2.30
N THR A 88 0.66 -4.68 -1.73
CA THR A 88 0.55 -6.06 -1.23
C THR A 88 -0.59 -6.22 -0.23
N LYS A 89 -0.89 -5.21 0.60
CA LYS A 89 -1.99 -5.27 1.58
C LYS A 89 -3.35 -5.49 0.92
N ALA A 90 -3.62 -4.79 -0.19
CA ALA A 90 -4.86 -4.98 -0.94
C ALA A 90 -4.95 -6.40 -1.53
N LEU A 91 -3.84 -6.94 -2.05
CA LEU A 91 -3.79 -8.31 -2.57
C LEU A 91 -3.96 -9.35 -1.46
N THR A 92 -3.37 -9.12 -0.29
CA THR A 92 -3.56 -9.97 0.90
C THR A 92 -5.02 -9.94 1.34
N THR A 93 -5.65 -8.76 1.39
CA THR A 93 -7.08 -8.62 1.71
C THR A 93 -7.95 -9.40 0.72
N LEU A 94 -7.66 -9.30 -0.58
CA LEU A 94 -8.35 -10.08 -1.62
C LEU A 94 -8.17 -11.59 -1.42
N MET A 95 -6.98 -12.03 -1.06
CA MET A 95 -6.72 -13.45 -0.74
C MET A 95 -7.56 -13.91 0.46
N LEU A 96 -7.60 -13.12 1.54
CA LEU A 96 -8.45 -13.42 2.70
C LEU A 96 -9.93 -13.48 2.32
N ALA A 97 -10.41 -12.53 1.51
CA ALA A 97 -11.79 -12.53 1.02
C ALA A 97 -12.13 -13.81 0.25
N LYS A 98 -11.22 -14.29 -0.59
CA LYS A 98 -11.40 -15.58 -1.30
C LYS A 98 -11.44 -16.78 -0.36
N LEU A 99 -10.73 -16.76 0.76
CA LEU A 99 -10.80 -17.80 1.78
C LEU A 99 -12.15 -17.74 2.51
N VAL A 100 -12.67 -16.54 2.76
CA VAL A 100 -14.00 -16.37 3.37
C VAL A 100 -15.10 -16.88 2.41
N ASP A 101 -15.04 -16.49 1.14
CA ASP A 101 -16.00 -16.95 0.12
C ASP A 101 -15.99 -18.48 -0.04
N ALA A 102 -14.83 -19.11 0.17
CA ALA A 102 -14.66 -20.55 0.14
C ALA A 102 -15.05 -21.25 1.46
N GLY A 103 -15.55 -20.51 2.47
CA GLY A 103 -15.90 -21.02 3.79
C GLY A 103 -14.72 -21.54 4.64
N LYS A 104 -13.49 -21.13 4.28
CA LYS A 104 -12.25 -21.53 4.99
C LYS A 104 -11.82 -20.56 6.07
N LEU A 105 -12.41 -19.38 6.11
CA LEU A 105 -12.13 -18.33 7.06
C LEU A 105 -13.44 -17.57 7.34
N ASP A 106 -13.54 -16.96 8.51
CA ASP A 106 -14.63 -16.02 8.85
C ASP A 106 -14.05 -14.68 9.27
N TRP A 107 -14.57 -13.59 8.68
CA TRP A 107 -14.18 -12.23 9.04
C TRP A 107 -14.42 -11.90 10.52
N ASN A 108 -15.38 -12.57 11.16
CA ASN A 108 -15.73 -12.38 12.55
C ASN A 108 -15.08 -13.40 13.50
N ALA A 109 -14.26 -14.34 12.98
CA ALA A 109 -13.46 -15.19 13.84
C ALA A 109 -12.44 -14.36 14.62
N ARG A 110 -12.14 -14.74 15.86
CA ARG A 110 -11.07 -14.12 16.65
C ARG A 110 -9.72 -14.44 16.00
N ALA A 111 -8.86 -13.42 15.92
CA ALA A 111 -7.55 -13.61 15.31
C ALA A 111 -6.72 -14.69 16.03
N GLU A 112 -6.79 -14.76 17.37
CA GLU A 112 -6.09 -15.77 18.17
C GLU A 112 -6.67 -17.19 18.02
N ASP A 113 -7.96 -17.35 17.69
CA ASP A 113 -8.54 -18.67 17.43
C ASP A 113 -8.06 -19.22 16.06
N VAL A 114 -7.84 -18.31 15.09
CA VAL A 114 -7.29 -18.67 13.77
C VAL A 114 -5.78 -18.89 13.83
N TYR A 115 -5.08 -18.06 14.60
CA TYR A 115 -3.63 -18.15 14.78
C TYR A 115 -3.27 -17.97 16.27
N PRO A 116 -3.12 -19.07 17.03
CA PRO A 116 -2.93 -19.03 18.50
C PRO A 116 -1.68 -18.28 18.97
N ALA A 117 -0.70 -18.03 18.10
CA ALA A 117 0.47 -17.22 18.44
C ALA A 117 0.19 -15.69 18.28
N PHE A 118 -0.96 -15.30 17.73
CA PHE A 118 -1.33 -13.89 17.61
C PHE A 118 -1.61 -13.29 18.99
N LYS A 119 -0.90 -12.22 19.32
CA LYS A 119 -1.18 -11.40 20.50
C LYS A 119 -0.57 -10.01 20.36
N LEU A 120 -1.19 -9.06 21.01
CA LEU A 120 -0.70 -7.70 21.20
C LEU A 120 -0.13 -7.56 22.62
N GLY A 121 0.55 -6.46 22.88
CA GLY A 121 1.06 -6.15 24.21
C GLY A 121 -0.03 -5.93 25.28
N ASP A 122 -1.26 -5.71 24.86
CA ASP A 122 -2.45 -5.60 25.72
C ASP A 122 -3.42 -6.76 25.47
N ALA A 123 -3.68 -7.55 26.51
CA ALA A 123 -4.56 -8.71 26.42
C ALA A 123 -6.01 -8.32 26.09
N ALA A 124 -6.53 -7.22 26.69
CA ALA A 124 -7.91 -6.79 26.47
C ALA A 124 -8.14 -6.30 25.03
N THR A 125 -7.11 -5.77 24.39
CA THR A 125 -7.14 -5.44 22.96
C THR A 125 -7.02 -6.69 22.11
N THR A 126 -6.13 -7.63 22.46
CA THR A 126 -5.97 -8.92 21.76
C THR A 126 -7.29 -9.66 21.65
N ASP A 127 -8.03 -9.79 22.74
CA ASP A 127 -9.34 -10.45 22.82
C ASP A 127 -10.38 -9.88 21.85
N LYS A 128 -10.27 -8.60 21.49
CA LYS A 128 -11.19 -7.90 20.59
C LYS A 128 -10.85 -8.05 19.11
N VAL A 129 -9.63 -8.49 18.80
CA VAL A 129 -9.19 -8.54 17.40
C VAL A 129 -9.83 -9.70 16.67
N LEU A 130 -10.67 -9.38 15.71
CA LEU A 130 -11.21 -10.32 14.73
C LEU A 130 -10.38 -10.27 13.45
N VAL A 131 -10.49 -11.27 12.59
CA VAL A 131 -9.79 -11.33 11.29
C VAL A 131 -9.96 -10.03 10.49
N LYS A 132 -11.17 -9.48 10.42
CA LYS A 132 -11.45 -8.19 9.74
C LYS A 132 -10.66 -7.02 10.33
N HIS A 133 -10.28 -7.08 11.59
CA HIS A 133 -9.53 -5.99 12.24
C HIS A 133 -8.03 -6.01 11.91
N LEU A 134 -7.50 -7.10 11.36
CA LEU A 134 -6.13 -7.17 10.86
C LEU A 134 -5.90 -6.28 9.62
N ILE A 135 -6.97 -5.89 8.94
CA ILE A 135 -6.93 -5.12 7.69
C ILE A 135 -7.57 -3.74 7.79
N CYS A 136 -8.10 -3.34 8.95
CA CYS A 136 -8.83 -2.07 9.11
C CYS A 136 -7.96 -0.90 9.58
N ALA A 137 -6.73 -1.15 10.05
CA ALA A 137 -5.90 -0.13 10.71
C ALA A 137 -6.61 0.58 11.87
N CYS A 138 -7.45 -0.13 12.64
CA CYS A 138 -8.35 0.41 13.64
C CYS A 138 -8.21 -0.23 15.04
N THR A 139 -7.16 -1.01 15.28
CA THR A 139 -6.97 -1.73 16.56
C THR A 139 -6.44 -0.85 17.69
N GLY A 140 -6.04 0.39 17.40
CA GLY A 140 -5.38 1.27 18.35
C GLY A 140 -3.87 1.05 18.46
N VAL A 141 -3.33 0.01 17.81
CA VAL A 141 -1.89 -0.25 17.76
C VAL A 141 -1.19 0.81 16.90
N PRO A 142 -0.13 1.48 17.42
CA PRO A 142 0.53 2.56 16.71
C PRO A 142 1.33 2.07 15.51
N ARG A 143 1.67 3.01 14.63
CA ARG A 143 2.63 2.76 13.57
C ARG A 143 4.02 2.51 14.16
N GLN A 144 4.67 1.44 13.71
CA GLN A 144 6.04 1.10 14.06
C GLN A 144 6.77 0.58 12.83
N ASP A 145 7.80 1.31 12.38
CA ASP A 145 8.47 1.06 11.11
C ASP A 145 9.98 0.84 11.25
N TYR A 146 10.58 1.13 12.44
CA TYR A 146 12.02 1.13 12.59
C TYR A 146 12.67 -0.23 12.33
N GLU A 147 12.04 -1.29 12.78
CA GLU A 147 12.56 -2.65 12.65
C GLU A 147 12.69 -3.06 11.18
N TRP A 148 11.68 -2.79 10.36
CA TRP A 148 11.77 -3.16 8.95
C TRP A 148 12.60 -2.16 8.13
N LEU A 149 12.69 -0.89 8.53
CA LEU A 149 13.52 0.11 7.85
C LEU A 149 15.02 -0.15 8.06
N PHE A 150 15.42 -0.51 9.28
CA PHE A 150 16.83 -0.65 9.64
C PHE A 150 17.30 -2.09 9.78
N GLU A 151 16.38 -3.04 9.96
CA GLU A 151 16.68 -4.45 10.18
C GLU A 151 15.87 -5.38 9.27
N GLY A 152 15.40 -4.88 8.13
CA GLY A 152 14.50 -5.61 7.23
C GLY A 152 15.01 -6.99 6.82
N GLU A 153 16.32 -7.14 6.62
CA GLU A 153 16.94 -8.42 6.27
C GLU A 153 16.83 -9.48 7.39
N LYS A 154 16.64 -9.05 8.64
CA LYS A 154 16.50 -9.92 9.80
C LYS A 154 15.04 -10.22 10.16
N GLN A 155 14.09 -9.55 9.49
CA GLN A 155 12.67 -9.71 9.78
C GLN A 155 12.15 -11.04 9.24
N THR A 156 11.47 -11.77 10.11
CA THR A 156 10.73 -12.99 9.81
C THR A 156 9.30 -12.85 10.33
N PRO A 157 8.34 -13.65 9.86
CA PRO A 157 7.01 -13.66 10.47
C PRO A 157 7.04 -13.80 12.00
N GLN A 158 7.97 -14.61 12.54
CA GLN A 158 8.11 -14.85 13.98
C GLN A 158 8.60 -13.61 14.72
N THR A 159 9.60 -12.88 14.16
CA THR A 159 10.09 -11.63 14.79
C THR A 159 9.03 -10.54 14.75
N VAL A 160 8.27 -10.42 13.67
CA VAL A 160 7.15 -9.47 13.57
C VAL A 160 6.06 -9.80 14.59
N MET A 161 5.69 -11.07 14.74
CA MET A 161 4.72 -11.50 15.77
C MET A 161 5.21 -11.23 17.18
N ALA A 162 6.52 -11.42 17.45
CA ALA A 162 7.11 -11.09 18.74
C ALA A 162 7.03 -9.57 19.02
N THR A 163 7.33 -8.74 18.02
CA THR A 163 7.16 -7.28 18.10
C THR A 163 5.72 -6.89 18.42
N LEU A 164 4.74 -7.44 17.68
CA LEU A 164 3.33 -7.23 17.95
C LEU A 164 2.94 -7.54 19.38
N GLY A 165 3.47 -8.63 19.94
CA GLY A 165 3.25 -9.05 21.32
C GLY A 165 3.77 -8.06 22.39
N THR A 166 4.56 -7.05 22.01
CA THR A 166 5.03 -5.99 22.89
C THR A 166 4.31 -4.65 22.68
N MET A 167 3.59 -4.49 21.56
CA MET A 167 3.00 -3.22 21.18
C MET A 167 1.75 -2.91 21.99
N GLN A 168 1.78 -1.78 22.70
CA GLN A 168 0.63 -1.27 23.45
C GLN A 168 -0.23 -0.36 22.57
N PRO A 169 -1.57 -0.44 22.66
CA PRO A 169 -2.43 0.51 21.96
C PRO A 169 -2.22 1.93 22.48
N THR A 170 -2.25 2.91 21.61
CA THR A 170 -2.13 4.34 21.91
C THR A 170 -3.43 5.11 21.73
N SER A 171 -4.48 4.43 21.29
CA SER A 171 -5.86 4.92 21.21
C SER A 171 -6.83 3.80 21.51
N GLY A 172 -8.11 4.13 21.76
CA GLY A 172 -9.16 3.14 21.93
C GLY A 172 -9.38 2.34 20.64
N PHE A 173 -9.83 1.10 20.84
CA PHE A 173 -10.15 0.19 19.74
C PHE A 173 -11.30 0.76 18.88
N GLY A 174 -11.04 0.94 17.59
CA GLY A 174 -12.02 1.51 16.65
C GLY A 174 -12.10 3.04 16.63
N GLU A 175 -11.35 3.75 17.48
CA GLU A 175 -11.45 5.21 17.58
C GLU A 175 -10.69 5.94 16.46
N LEU A 176 -9.50 5.46 16.10
CA LEU A 176 -8.62 6.12 15.14
C LEU A 176 -8.14 5.16 14.06
N PHE A 177 -7.98 5.70 12.86
CA PHE A 177 -7.20 5.04 11.82
C PHE A 177 -5.70 5.19 12.12
N GLN A 178 -5.05 4.10 12.44
CA GLN A 178 -3.62 4.04 12.70
C GLN A 178 -2.98 2.97 11.80
N TYR A 179 -2.35 3.44 10.72
CA TYR A 179 -1.66 2.55 9.80
C TYR A 179 -0.53 1.80 10.52
N SER A 180 -0.53 0.48 10.44
CA SER A 180 0.47 -0.37 11.05
C SER A 180 0.98 -1.41 10.05
N ASN A 181 2.30 -1.49 9.86
CA ASN A 181 2.90 -2.51 9.02
C ASN A 181 3.01 -3.87 9.73
N PRO A 182 3.26 -3.93 11.07
CA PRO A 182 3.29 -5.21 11.79
C PRO A 182 1.94 -5.92 11.88
N MET A 183 0.82 -5.15 11.90
CA MET A 183 -0.54 -5.72 11.89
C MET A 183 -0.88 -6.30 10.52
#